data_a037f75e3763cc2e5cb1e299013ec06c
#
_entry.id   a037f75e3763cc2e5cb1e299013ec06c
#
_cell.length_a   1.000
_cell.length_b   1.000
_cell.length_c   1.000
_cell.angle_alpha   90.00
_cell.angle_beta   90.00
_cell.angle_gamma   90.00
#
_symmetry.space_group_name_H-M   'P 1'
#
loop_
_entity.id
_entity.type
_entity.pdbx_description
1 polymer ?
#
loop_
_entity_poly.entity_id
_entity_poly.type
_entity_poly.pdbx_seq_one_letter_code
_entity_poly.pdbx_strand_id
1 'polypeptide(L)'
;MSAADLRDRALHRVCIVVGSNIDAEVNTRRAIRALGKLGKILAVSSTWETPSAGSPGPDFLDTAVLLETAYDIDTLKWQHLRRMETDFGRVRTADKNAPRTLDLDIITCDDRLIASDLFDRAYLAVPVSELLPGLTQPMTGALLSQIATVLIKRTLARKRFSIQAGS
;
A
#
# COMPACT_ATOMS: atom_id res chain seq x y z
N MET A 1 -10.08 -7.03 23.19
CA MET A 1 -10.19 -5.56 23.32
C MET A 1 -11.61 -5.17 22.95
N SER A 2 -12.31 -4.47 23.83
CA SER A 2 -13.72 -4.12 23.62
C SER A 2 -13.84 -2.88 22.70
N ALA A 3 -15.01 -2.72 22.07
CA ALA A 3 -15.29 -1.54 21.24
C ALA A 3 -15.24 -0.21 22.05
N ALA A 4 -15.34 -0.28 23.38
CA ALA A 4 -15.20 0.88 24.28
C ALA A 4 -13.74 1.30 24.43
N ASP A 5 -12.79 0.35 24.45
CA ASP A 5 -11.35 0.62 24.57
C ASP A 5 -10.76 1.32 23.34
N LEU A 6 -11.44 1.24 22.19
CA LEU A 6 -10.99 1.88 20.93
C LEU A 6 -11.43 3.35 20.83
N ARG A 7 -12.42 3.78 21.62
CA ARG A 7 -13.00 5.13 21.50
C ARG A 7 -12.14 6.22 22.12
N ASP A 8 -11.22 5.87 23.02
CA ASP A 8 -10.36 6.81 23.76
C ASP A 8 -8.91 6.80 23.28
N ARG A 9 -8.61 6.09 22.18
CA ARG A 9 -7.27 6.02 21.59
C ARG A 9 -7.07 7.11 20.56
N ALA A 10 -5.84 7.65 20.50
CA ALA A 10 -5.42 8.53 19.43
C ALA A 10 -5.58 7.79 18.08
N LEU A 11 -6.18 8.46 17.11
CA LEU A 11 -6.30 7.94 15.74
C LEU A 11 -5.02 8.25 14.98
N HIS A 12 -4.55 7.24 14.23
CA HIS A 12 -3.40 7.34 13.36
C HIS A 12 -3.84 7.35 11.90
N ARG A 13 -3.19 8.16 11.10
CA ARG A 13 -3.38 8.22 9.66
C ARG A 13 -2.25 7.46 8.96
N VAL A 14 -2.58 6.32 8.38
CA VAL A 14 -1.60 5.39 7.82
C VAL A 14 -1.81 5.24 6.32
N CYS A 15 -0.76 5.45 5.52
CA CYS A 15 -0.76 5.13 4.11
C CYS A 15 -0.21 3.71 3.91
N ILE A 16 -0.98 2.86 3.23
CA ILE A 16 -0.65 1.45 2.97
C ILE A 16 -0.70 1.22 1.47
N VAL A 17 0.31 0.56 0.90
CA VAL A 17 0.25 0.05 -0.47
C VAL A 17 -0.16 -1.42 -0.43
N VAL A 18 -1.17 -1.74 -1.21
CA VAL A 18 -1.69 -3.09 -1.46
C VAL A 18 -1.14 -3.55 -2.78
N GLY A 19 -0.32 -4.60 -2.78
CA GLY A 19 0.28 -5.21 -3.98
C GLY A 19 -0.13 -6.66 -4.14
N SER A 20 -0.39 -7.08 -5.37
CA SER A 20 -0.72 -8.48 -5.71
C SER A 20 -0.37 -8.77 -7.18
N ASN A 21 0.12 -9.99 -7.47
CA ASN A 21 0.28 -10.47 -8.85
C ASN A 21 -0.23 -11.90 -9.07
N ILE A 22 -0.96 -12.44 -8.09
CA ILE A 22 -1.73 -13.69 -8.21
C ILE A 22 -3.19 -13.34 -7.94
N ASP A 23 -4.09 -13.64 -8.89
CA ASP A 23 -5.50 -13.22 -8.83
C ASP A 23 -5.65 -11.74 -8.39
N ALA A 24 -4.79 -10.89 -8.98
CA ALA A 24 -4.43 -9.59 -8.45
C ALA A 24 -5.64 -8.67 -8.27
N GLU A 25 -6.56 -8.60 -9.24
CA GLU A 25 -7.75 -7.75 -9.13
C GLU A 25 -8.67 -8.18 -7.98
N VAL A 26 -8.93 -9.48 -7.87
CA VAL A 26 -9.78 -10.05 -6.82
C VAL A 26 -9.15 -9.81 -5.45
N ASN A 27 -7.85 -10.12 -5.32
CA ASN A 27 -7.14 -9.97 -4.06
C ASN A 27 -7.00 -8.51 -3.63
N THR A 28 -6.74 -7.59 -4.56
CA THR A 28 -6.69 -6.15 -4.26
C THR A 28 -8.02 -5.64 -3.72
N ARG A 29 -9.15 -5.96 -4.39
CA ARG A 29 -10.49 -5.54 -3.94
C ARG A 29 -10.84 -6.11 -2.57
N ARG A 30 -10.56 -7.41 -2.35
CA ARG A 30 -10.79 -8.07 -1.06
C ARG A 30 -9.93 -7.47 0.06
N ALA A 31 -8.67 -7.15 -0.22
CA ALA A 31 -7.76 -6.56 0.75
C ALA A 31 -8.22 -5.16 1.19
N ILE A 32 -8.65 -4.32 0.25
CA ILE A 32 -9.17 -2.98 0.58
C ILE A 32 -10.42 -3.08 1.47
N ARG A 33 -11.35 -4.00 1.19
CA ARG A 33 -12.50 -4.25 2.07
C ARG A 33 -12.07 -4.72 3.47
N ALA A 34 -11.05 -5.59 3.54
CA ALA A 34 -10.53 -6.07 4.82
C ALA A 34 -9.84 -4.96 5.61
N LEU A 35 -9.10 -4.05 4.96
CA LEU A 35 -8.53 -2.86 5.60
C LEU A 35 -9.62 -1.97 6.22
N GLY A 36 -10.77 -1.85 5.58
CA GLY A 36 -11.93 -1.12 6.11
C GLY A 36 -12.49 -1.64 7.43
N LYS A 37 -12.14 -2.89 7.82
CA LYS A 37 -12.48 -3.45 9.14
C LYS A 37 -11.49 -3.04 10.23
N LEU A 38 -10.31 -2.54 9.86
CA LEU A 38 -9.27 -2.08 10.79
C LEU A 38 -9.37 -0.58 11.09
N GLY A 39 -10.21 0.14 10.35
CA GLY A 39 -10.40 1.56 10.53
C GLY A 39 -11.22 2.18 9.40
N LYS A 40 -11.24 3.50 9.33
CA LYS A 40 -11.93 4.25 8.29
C LYS A 40 -11.01 4.48 7.10
N ILE A 41 -11.42 4.03 5.91
CA ILE A 41 -10.73 4.37 4.67
C ILE A 41 -11.04 5.81 4.31
N LEU A 42 -10.01 6.66 4.28
CA LEU A 42 -10.11 8.07 3.94
C LEU A 42 -10.01 8.31 2.43
N ALA A 43 -9.14 7.56 1.75
CA ALA A 43 -8.94 7.66 0.32
C ALA A 43 -8.31 6.37 -0.24
N VAL A 44 -8.55 6.12 -1.53
CA VAL A 44 -7.96 5.02 -2.29
C VAL A 44 -7.45 5.59 -3.62
N SER A 45 -6.21 5.27 -3.98
CA SER A 45 -5.65 5.65 -5.28
C SER A 45 -6.25 4.84 -6.42
N SER A 46 -5.96 5.25 -7.64
CA SER A 46 -6.08 4.35 -8.79
C SER A 46 -5.21 3.12 -8.58
N THR A 47 -5.61 2.00 -9.17
CA THR A 47 -4.80 0.78 -9.23
C THR A 47 -3.87 0.87 -10.44
N TRP A 48 -2.60 0.67 -10.19
CA TRP A 48 -1.55 0.72 -11.20
C TRP A 48 -0.98 -0.66 -11.45
N GLU A 49 -0.72 -0.96 -12.72
CA GLU A 49 0.02 -2.14 -13.14
C GLU A 49 1.49 -1.76 -13.27
N THR A 50 2.35 -2.47 -12.54
CA THR A 50 3.79 -2.29 -12.60
C THR A 50 4.47 -3.60 -12.99
N PRO A 51 5.49 -3.56 -13.87
CA PRO A 51 6.23 -4.76 -14.25
C PRO A 51 6.85 -5.42 -13.02
N SER A 52 6.84 -6.77 -13.00
CA SER A 52 7.53 -7.51 -11.95
C SER A 52 9.03 -7.27 -12.06
N ALA A 53 9.67 -6.83 -10.96
CA ALA A 53 11.09 -6.57 -10.92
C ALA A 53 11.88 -7.84 -10.59
N GLY A 54 12.79 -8.25 -11.48
CA GLY A 54 13.84 -9.22 -11.16
C GLY A 54 13.48 -10.70 -11.23
N SER A 55 12.23 -11.09 -11.47
CA SER A 55 11.84 -12.50 -11.69
C SER A 55 10.78 -12.58 -12.80
N PRO A 56 10.77 -13.64 -13.62
CA PRO A 56 9.68 -13.91 -14.55
C PRO A 56 8.40 -14.13 -13.74
N GLY A 57 7.36 -13.36 -14.04
CA GLY A 57 6.07 -13.49 -13.39
C GLY A 57 5.07 -12.45 -13.88
N PRO A 58 3.79 -12.57 -13.50
CA PRO A 58 2.78 -11.58 -13.84
C PRO A 58 3.14 -10.21 -13.26
N ASP A 59 2.72 -9.15 -13.94
CA ASP A 59 2.83 -7.80 -13.44
C ASP A 59 2.02 -7.62 -12.16
N PHE A 60 2.48 -6.73 -11.28
CA PHE A 60 1.77 -6.39 -10.05
C PHE A 60 0.65 -5.38 -10.30
N LEU A 61 -0.42 -5.52 -9.54
CA LEU A 61 -1.38 -4.45 -9.32
C LEU A 61 -1.12 -3.83 -7.95
N ASP A 62 -0.89 -2.51 -7.94
CA ASP A 62 -0.54 -1.74 -6.76
C ASP A 62 -1.53 -0.60 -6.54
N THR A 63 -2.04 -0.49 -5.31
CA THR A 63 -3.05 0.51 -4.92
C THR A 63 -2.69 1.08 -3.56
N ALA A 64 -2.65 2.40 -3.44
CA ALA A 64 -2.46 3.05 -2.14
C ALA A 64 -3.81 3.27 -1.44
N VAL A 65 -3.82 3.07 -0.14
CA VAL A 65 -4.97 3.29 0.75
C VAL A 65 -4.54 4.18 1.89
N LEU A 66 -5.31 5.22 2.17
CA LEU A 66 -5.16 6.06 3.34
C LEU A 66 -6.19 5.62 4.38
N LEU A 67 -5.70 5.07 5.49
CA LEU A 67 -6.49 4.48 6.57
C LEU A 67 -6.35 5.31 7.84
N GLU A 68 -7.47 5.65 8.48
CA GLU A 68 -7.51 6.18 9.83
C GLU A 68 -7.85 5.04 10.80
N THR A 69 -6.98 4.76 11.76
CA THR A 69 -7.11 3.62 12.66
C THR A 69 -6.68 3.95 14.08
N ALA A 70 -7.24 3.25 15.06
CA ALA A 70 -6.84 3.34 16.46
C ALA A 70 -5.68 2.39 16.81
N TYR A 71 -5.20 1.59 15.88
CA TYR A 71 -4.05 0.73 16.08
C TYR A 71 -2.76 1.52 15.91
N ASP A 72 -1.82 1.37 16.84
CA ASP A 72 -0.43 1.79 16.63
C ASP A 72 0.21 1.00 15.49
N ILE A 73 1.32 1.52 14.96
CA ILE A 73 1.96 0.98 13.77
C ILE A 73 2.44 -0.48 13.95
N ASP A 74 2.94 -0.84 15.11
CA ASP A 74 3.45 -2.18 15.38
C ASP A 74 2.32 -3.19 15.48
N THR A 75 1.26 -2.84 16.22
CA THR A 75 0.04 -3.65 16.29
C THR A 75 -0.58 -3.81 14.91
N LEU A 76 -0.74 -2.71 14.15
CA LEU A 76 -1.28 -2.77 12.79
C LEU A 76 -0.45 -3.71 11.91
N LYS A 77 0.87 -3.51 11.87
CA LYS A 77 1.78 -4.28 11.01
C LYS A 77 1.81 -5.76 11.38
N TRP A 78 2.11 -6.06 12.65
CA TRP A 78 2.46 -7.42 13.05
C TRP A 78 1.25 -8.28 13.37
N GLN A 79 0.19 -7.71 13.96
CA GLN A 79 -0.99 -8.47 14.36
C GLN A 79 -2.09 -8.50 13.28
N HIS A 80 -2.21 -7.44 12.46
CA HIS A 80 -3.28 -7.33 11.47
C HIS A 80 -2.80 -7.52 10.02
N LEU A 81 -1.87 -6.72 9.54
CA LEU A 81 -1.47 -6.81 8.12
C LEU A 81 -0.76 -8.12 7.80
N ARG A 82 0.15 -8.59 8.66
CA ARG A 82 0.82 -9.89 8.49
C ARG A 82 -0.14 -11.06 8.51
N ARG A 83 -1.13 -11.02 9.40
CA ARG A 83 -2.18 -12.02 9.44
C ARG A 83 -3.02 -12.00 8.17
N MET A 84 -3.41 -10.81 7.71
CA MET A 84 -4.16 -10.65 6.47
C MET A 84 -3.41 -11.24 5.28
N GLU A 85 -2.10 -10.97 5.12
CA GLU A 85 -1.29 -11.60 4.07
C GLU A 85 -1.35 -13.14 4.14
N THR A 86 -1.24 -13.71 5.32
CA THR A 86 -1.33 -15.17 5.54
C THR A 86 -2.72 -15.71 5.19
N ASP A 87 -3.78 -15.03 5.64
CA ASP A 87 -5.18 -15.42 5.36
C ASP A 87 -5.53 -15.35 3.86
N PHE A 88 -4.79 -14.52 3.09
CA PHE A 88 -4.87 -14.43 1.63
C PHE A 88 -3.98 -15.47 0.91
N GLY A 89 -3.35 -16.38 1.64
CA GLY A 89 -2.56 -17.47 1.09
C GLY A 89 -1.13 -17.10 0.70
N ARG A 90 -0.58 -15.99 1.22
CA ARG A 90 0.80 -15.62 0.97
C ARG A 90 1.75 -16.66 1.55
N VAL A 91 2.61 -17.21 0.69
CA VAL A 91 3.73 -18.09 1.09
C VAL A 91 5.03 -17.29 1.01
N ARG A 92 5.74 -17.19 2.13
CA ARG A 92 7.06 -16.55 2.17
C ARG A 92 8.13 -17.55 1.79
N THR A 93 8.91 -17.20 0.77
CA THR A 93 10.03 -18.00 0.29
C THR A 93 11.33 -17.22 0.43
N ALA A 94 12.48 -17.88 0.20
CA ALA A 94 13.79 -17.24 0.15
C ALA A 94 13.90 -16.25 -1.04
N ASP A 95 13.13 -16.47 -2.12
CA ASP A 95 13.04 -15.54 -3.25
C ASP A 95 12.14 -14.35 -2.89
N LYS A 96 12.75 -13.19 -2.69
CA LYS A 96 12.05 -11.93 -2.38
C LYS A 96 11.18 -11.43 -3.53
N ASN A 97 11.41 -11.91 -4.76
CA ASN A 97 10.67 -11.52 -5.95
C ASN A 97 9.61 -12.55 -6.36
N ALA A 98 9.43 -13.62 -5.57
CA ALA A 98 8.41 -14.63 -5.86
C ALA A 98 7.01 -14.00 -5.99
N PRO A 99 6.17 -14.53 -6.89
CA PRO A 99 4.77 -14.12 -7.00
C PRO A 99 4.05 -14.21 -5.66
N ARG A 100 3.16 -13.26 -5.39
CA ARG A 100 2.44 -13.19 -4.12
C ARG A 100 0.98 -12.80 -4.28
N THR A 101 0.15 -13.46 -3.50
CA THR A 101 -1.30 -13.20 -3.46
C THR A 101 -1.63 -11.85 -2.88
N LEU A 102 -0.88 -11.43 -1.86
CA LEU A 102 -1.04 -10.14 -1.19
C LEU A 102 0.27 -9.70 -0.55
N ASP A 103 0.59 -8.42 -0.71
CA ASP A 103 1.65 -7.70 -0.03
C ASP A 103 1.10 -6.39 0.52
N LEU A 104 1.36 -6.09 1.79
CA LEU A 104 0.87 -4.90 2.47
C LEU A 104 2.04 -4.13 3.09
N ASP A 105 2.38 -3.00 2.48
CA ASP A 105 3.47 -2.14 2.91
C ASP A 105 2.95 -0.86 3.57
N ILE A 106 3.36 -0.59 4.81
CA ILE A 106 3.10 0.70 5.46
C ILE A 106 4.11 1.71 4.93
N ILE A 107 3.62 2.78 4.34
CA ILE A 107 4.41 3.83 3.71
C ILE A 107 4.65 4.99 4.63
N THR A 108 3.58 5.53 5.21
CA THR A 108 3.64 6.60 6.21
C THR A 108 2.74 6.27 7.39
N CYS A 109 3.07 6.80 8.56
CA CYS A 109 2.19 6.84 9.74
C CYS A 109 2.20 8.26 10.28
N ASP A 110 1.05 8.89 10.29
CA ASP A 110 0.88 10.32 10.52
C ASP A 110 1.77 11.11 9.55
N ASP A 111 2.67 11.94 10.01
CA ASP A 111 3.60 12.71 9.15
C ASP A 111 4.97 12.04 8.99
N ARG A 112 5.13 10.78 9.45
CA ARG A 112 6.41 10.07 9.40
C ARG A 112 6.48 9.13 8.20
N LEU A 113 7.57 9.24 7.44
CA LEU A 113 7.94 8.25 6.43
C LEU A 113 8.43 6.95 7.12
N ILE A 114 7.84 5.82 6.74
CA ILE A 114 8.19 4.49 7.24
C ILE A 114 8.96 3.68 6.16
N ALA A 115 8.45 3.70 4.92
CA ALA A 115 9.11 3.02 3.80
C ALA A 115 10.19 3.93 3.19
N SER A 116 11.45 3.67 3.52
CA SER A 116 12.60 4.47 3.06
C SER A 116 12.83 4.42 1.55
N ASP A 117 12.37 3.36 0.88
CA ASP A 117 12.51 3.14 -0.56
C ASP A 117 11.31 3.66 -1.39
N LEU A 118 10.38 4.39 -0.76
CA LEU A 118 9.21 4.98 -1.43
C LEU A 118 9.58 5.72 -2.71
N PHE A 119 10.62 6.53 -2.68
CA PHE A 119 11.00 7.41 -3.78
C PHE A 119 11.76 6.71 -4.91
N ASP A 120 12.17 5.47 -4.70
CA ASP A 120 12.97 4.69 -5.66
C ASP A 120 12.15 3.60 -6.38
N ARG A 121 10.97 3.26 -5.83
CA ARG A 121 10.13 2.16 -6.30
C ARG A 121 8.84 2.65 -6.94
N ALA A 122 8.66 2.41 -8.24
CA ALA A 122 7.46 2.84 -8.95
C ALA A 122 6.17 2.27 -8.34
N TYR A 123 6.18 1.00 -7.92
CA TYR A 123 5.02 0.34 -7.32
C TYR A 123 4.59 0.94 -5.96
N LEU A 124 5.47 1.71 -5.31
CA LEU A 124 5.15 2.51 -4.12
C LEU A 124 4.86 3.96 -4.48
N ALA A 125 5.81 4.63 -5.17
CA ALA A 125 5.75 6.06 -5.43
C ALA A 125 4.52 6.46 -6.26
N VAL A 126 4.19 5.67 -7.28
CA VAL A 126 3.13 6.03 -8.24
C VAL A 126 1.75 6.06 -7.59
N PRO A 127 1.25 4.98 -6.95
CA PRO A 127 -0.04 5.03 -6.30
C PRO A 127 -0.07 5.98 -5.09
N VAL A 128 1.02 6.06 -4.31
CA VAL A 128 1.08 6.95 -3.13
C VAL A 128 1.05 8.41 -3.55
N SER A 129 1.64 8.79 -4.70
CA SER A 129 1.65 10.17 -5.19
C SER A 129 0.25 10.73 -5.47
N GLU A 130 -0.72 9.88 -5.77
CA GLU A 130 -2.12 10.32 -5.94
C GLU A 130 -2.75 10.76 -4.62
N LEU A 131 -2.36 10.18 -3.49
CA LEU A 131 -2.91 10.47 -2.17
C LEU A 131 -2.08 11.51 -1.40
N LEU A 132 -0.77 11.47 -1.55
CA LEU A 132 0.21 12.28 -0.82
C LEU A 132 1.21 12.95 -1.78
N PRO A 133 0.74 13.75 -2.75
CA PRO A 133 1.60 14.32 -3.81
C PRO A 133 2.67 15.27 -3.27
N GLY A 134 2.43 15.87 -2.12
CA GLY A 134 3.32 16.85 -1.46
C GLY A 134 4.40 16.24 -0.58
N LEU A 135 4.48 14.92 -0.45
CA LEU A 135 5.62 14.31 0.25
C LEU A 135 6.92 14.66 -0.46
N THR A 136 7.93 14.99 0.34
CA THR A 136 9.26 15.35 -0.18
C THR A 136 10.28 14.28 0.15
N GLN A 137 11.15 14.02 -0.81
CA GLN A 137 12.31 13.16 -0.57
C GLN A 137 13.28 13.87 0.38
N PRO A 138 13.68 13.25 1.51
CA PRO A 138 14.47 13.92 2.54
C PRO A 138 15.81 14.47 2.06
N MET A 139 16.48 13.78 1.12
CA MET A 139 17.82 14.16 0.63
C MET A 139 17.80 15.30 -0.39
N THR A 140 16.79 15.33 -1.28
CA THR A 140 16.76 16.24 -2.42
C THR A 140 15.68 17.31 -2.32
N GLY A 141 14.66 17.11 -1.47
CA GLY A 141 13.48 17.97 -1.39
C GLY A 141 12.52 17.81 -2.58
N ALA A 142 12.78 16.87 -3.49
CA ALA A 142 11.91 16.63 -4.64
C ALA A 142 10.54 16.12 -4.20
N LEU A 143 9.49 16.63 -4.84
CA LEU A 143 8.11 16.22 -4.55
C LEU A 143 7.82 14.80 -5.08
N LEU A 144 7.08 14.02 -4.32
CA LEU A 144 6.66 12.67 -4.72
C LEU A 144 5.92 12.68 -6.05
N SER A 145 5.06 13.68 -6.31
CA SER A 145 4.36 13.83 -7.58
C SER A 145 5.30 13.97 -8.78
N GLN A 146 6.41 14.68 -8.63
CA GLN A 146 7.44 14.84 -9.68
C GLN A 146 8.19 13.53 -9.90
N ILE A 147 8.60 12.88 -8.82
CA ILE A 147 9.30 11.58 -8.86
C ILE A 147 8.41 10.52 -9.52
N ALA A 148 7.13 10.44 -9.13
CA ALA A 148 6.19 9.50 -9.72
C ALA A 148 6.03 9.69 -11.24
N THR A 149 5.97 10.93 -11.73
CA THR A 149 5.90 11.24 -13.16
C THR A 149 7.11 10.67 -13.92
N VAL A 150 8.30 10.77 -13.36
CA VAL A 150 9.53 10.21 -13.95
C VAL A 150 9.48 8.68 -13.93
N LEU A 151 9.07 8.08 -12.79
CA LEU A 151 9.01 6.63 -12.62
C LEU A 151 7.97 5.98 -13.53
N ILE A 152 6.81 6.60 -13.75
CA ILE A 152 5.80 6.10 -14.70
C ILE A 152 6.41 5.93 -16.10
N LYS A 153 7.11 6.95 -16.59
CA LYS A 153 7.75 6.91 -17.92
C LYS A 153 8.86 5.86 -17.99
N ARG A 154 9.64 5.74 -16.92
CA ARG A 154 10.81 4.86 -16.83
C ARG A 154 10.41 3.39 -16.75
N THR A 155 9.36 3.07 -16.01
CA THR A 155 8.93 1.68 -15.74
C THR A 155 7.77 1.23 -16.62
N LEU A 156 7.18 2.14 -17.40
CA LEU A 156 5.97 1.87 -18.19
C LEU A 156 4.76 1.44 -17.33
N ALA A 157 4.70 1.95 -16.10
CA ALA A 157 3.56 1.73 -15.23
C ALA A 157 2.26 2.25 -15.87
N ARG A 158 1.17 1.49 -15.73
CA ARG A 158 -0.11 1.81 -16.37
C ARG A 158 -1.24 1.86 -15.35
N LYS A 159 -2.06 2.90 -15.45
CA LYS A 159 -3.32 2.97 -14.69
C LYS A 159 -4.31 1.95 -15.23
N ARG A 160 -4.90 1.15 -14.35
CA ARG A 160 -5.84 0.08 -14.75
C ARG A 160 -7.28 0.44 -14.41
N PHE A 161 -7.59 0.71 -13.15
CA PHE A 161 -8.93 1.05 -12.68
C PHE A 161 -8.88 1.78 -11.35
N SER A 162 -10.02 2.28 -10.92
CA SER A 162 -10.19 2.90 -9.59
C SER A 162 -11.14 2.08 -8.74
N ILE A 163 -10.86 1.98 -7.44
CA ILE A 163 -11.71 1.35 -6.45
C ILE A 163 -12.27 2.45 -5.57
N GLN A 164 -13.60 2.52 -5.43
CA GLN A 164 -14.22 3.50 -4.56
C GLN A 164 -14.10 3.08 -3.10
N ALA A 165 -13.79 4.04 -2.22
CA ALA A 165 -13.84 3.84 -0.79
C ALA A 165 -15.30 3.60 -0.38
N GLY A 166 -15.64 2.38 0.04
CA GLY A 166 -17.00 2.03 0.48
C GLY A 166 -17.76 1.05 -0.43
N SER A 167 -17.14 0.52 -1.47
CA SER A 167 -17.72 -0.56 -2.29
C SER A 167 -17.33 -1.96 -1.80
#